data_4ff9b4f6fe67bbb0821fbe35bff87244
#
_entry.id   4ff9b4f6fe67bbb0821fbe35bff87244
#
_cell.length_a   1.000
_cell.length_b   1.000
_cell.length_c   1.000
_cell.angle_alpha   90.00
_cell.angle_beta   90.00
_cell.angle_gamma   90.00
#
_symmetry.space_group_name_H-M   'P 1'
#
loop_
_entity.id
_entity.type
_entity.pdbx_description
1 polymer ?
#
loop_
_entity_poly.entity_id
_entity_poly.type
_entity_poly.pdbx_seq_one_letter_code
_entity_poly.pdbx_strand_id
1 'polypeptide(L)'
;MLRVLATGYLLLLSFSLHAATESVMSLLDNRFRVDPSIEQVTFVIYRADNSKPVVLVRPDGKKYYAWRNADNVRWYEESSMDIISIDKPMPGPWQAVGKVSPKNNIKLLSHLVLDANDFPDKLYQTENIKFTARLTSDGKPLVLRDFLDRVKLKVTFTKFVENEESLVREARPIPVVMGEFADDGSGLDEQAGDGVFTVSLPIDIEPGKYRARITSGNGVFLRAQEQEVLVYPTPLTTTFIQSRKEGLPHTIVVSGEPGMIAPSSLAVHVEHKAPDEYVTYKQGQAEVDAMKVPLEVPYNGDLGIYSWSGMVYATDASSQRPLIFPITEQSYSVVEDIDLAESRRLQEEALAEQKRIATELMILQKREDDRQRSMIIIAIGNVVAILLGLLIWFVIRKVTAKKQAQPEMQLRAPK
;
A
#
# COMPACT_ATOMS: atom_id res chain seq x y z
N MET A 1 61.72 -25.50 31.70
CA MET A 1 60.77 -24.41 31.95
C MET A 1 59.91 -24.02 30.73
N LEU A 2 60.43 -23.94 29.51
CA LEU A 2 59.69 -23.51 28.32
C LEU A 2 58.52 -24.46 27.89
N ARG A 3 58.64 -25.79 28.15
CA ARG A 3 57.61 -26.79 27.82
C ARG A 3 56.40 -26.79 28.77
N VAL A 4 56.59 -26.32 30.01
CA VAL A 4 55.50 -26.23 31.01
C VAL A 4 54.68 -24.94 30.79
N LEU A 5 55.30 -23.88 30.29
CA LEU A 5 54.62 -22.62 29.93
C LEU A 5 53.74 -22.79 28.64
N ALA A 6 54.21 -23.60 27.68
CA ALA A 6 53.45 -23.85 26.45
C ALA A 6 52.19 -24.70 26.69
N THR A 7 52.25 -25.65 27.63
CA THR A 7 51.06 -26.47 28.02
C THR A 7 50.07 -25.69 28.85
N GLY A 8 50.56 -24.73 29.70
CA GLY A 8 49.67 -23.82 30.43
C GLY A 8 48.90 -22.81 29.55
N TYR A 9 49.53 -22.34 28.46
CA TYR A 9 48.91 -21.45 27.51
C TYR A 9 47.86 -22.14 26.60
N LEU A 10 48.08 -23.43 26.26
CA LEU A 10 47.11 -24.25 25.51
C LEU A 10 45.88 -24.59 26.35
N LEU A 11 46.01 -24.73 27.67
CA LEU A 11 44.90 -24.98 28.58
C LEU A 11 44.04 -23.74 28.86
N LEU A 12 44.60 -22.54 28.74
CA LEU A 12 43.88 -21.25 28.91
C LEU A 12 43.08 -20.85 27.65
N LEU A 13 43.42 -21.36 26.46
CA LEU A 13 42.70 -21.16 25.21
C LEU A 13 41.46 -22.02 25.05
N SER A 14 41.26 -23.05 25.89
CA SER A 14 40.13 -23.97 25.81
C SER A 14 38.86 -23.50 26.52
N PHE A 15 38.87 -22.32 27.15
CA PHE A 15 37.73 -21.84 27.95
C PHE A 15 36.88 -20.77 27.30
N SER A 16 37.06 -20.48 26.03
CA SER A 16 36.32 -19.40 25.36
C SER A 16 35.34 -19.82 24.27
N LEU A 17 34.98 -21.12 24.19
CA LEU A 17 33.84 -21.54 23.36
C LEU A 17 32.63 -21.82 24.25
N HIS A 18 32.06 -20.80 24.87
CA HIS A 18 30.67 -20.81 25.20
C HIS A 18 29.93 -20.42 23.90
N ALA A 19 29.66 -21.42 23.05
CA ALA A 19 28.59 -21.32 22.10
C ALA A 19 27.34 -20.96 22.91
N ALA A 20 26.71 -19.84 22.59
CA ALA A 20 25.41 -19.51 23.09
C ALA A 20 24.49 -20.66 22.64
N THR A 21 24.24 -21.58 23.56
CA THR A 21 23.21 -22.58 23.36
C THR A 21 21.90 -21.82 23.16
N GLU A 22 21.39 -21.80 21.91
CA GLU A 22 19.99 -21.59 21.71
C GLU A 22 19.27 -22.33 22.83
N SER A 23 18.31 -21.70 23.46
CA SER A 23 17.44 -22.32 24.46
C SER A 23 16.55 -23.35 23.75
N VAL A 24 17.16 -24.38 23.21
CA VAL A 24 16.49 -25.58 22.72
C VAL A 24 16.21 -26.40 23.95
N MET A 25 15.09 -26.15 24.62
CA MET A 25 14.56 -27.10 25.57
C MET A 25 14.36 -28.43 24.85
N SER A 26 15.15 -29.44 25.19
CA SER A 26 14.98 -30.82 24.74
C SER A 26 13.58 -31.29 25.16
N LEU A 27 12.65 -31.32 24.20
CA LEU A 27 11.25 -31.61 24.45
C LEU A 27 11.07 -33.14 24.42
N LEU A 28 11.00 -33.74 25.56
CA LEU A 28 10.59 -35.16 25.68
C LEU A 28 9.14 -35.28 25.15
N ASP A 29 8.93 -36.05 24.08
CA ASP A 29 7.64 -36.34 23.48
C ASP A 29 6.80 -35.12 23.04
N ASN A 30 7.43 -34.11 22.41
CA ASN A 30 6.78 -32.89 21.98
C ASN A 30 6.07 -32.14 23.13
N ARG A 31 6.65 -32.22 24.33
CA ARG A 31 6.19 -31.47 25.51
C ARG A 31 7.10 -30.28 25.76
N PHE A 32 6.51 -29.19 26.21
CA PHE A 32 7.21 -27.97 26.58
C PHE A 32 6.51 -27.32 27.75
N ARG A 33 7.21 -26.46 28.48
CA ARG A 33 6.68 -25.78 29.63
C ARG A 33 6.59 -24.29 29.37
N VAL A 34 5.42 -23.72 29.65
CA VAL A 34 5.20 -22.28 29.62
C VAL A 34 5.37 -21.72 31.04
N ASP A 35 6.21 -20.69 31.17
CA ASP A 35 6.47 -20.02 32.42
C ASP A 35 5.32 -19.07 32.78
N PRO A 36 5.00 -18.87 34.08
CA PRO A 36 3.96 -17.92 34.51
C PRO A 36 4.18 -16.46 34.10
N SER A 37 5.43 -16.06 33.82
CA SER A 37 5.78 -14.71 33.39
C SER A 37 5.41 -14.40 31.91
N ILE A 38 5.08 -15.44 31.14
CA ILE A 38 4.82 -15.31 29.69
C ILE A 38 3.38 -14.85 29.47
N GLU A 39 3.21 -13.62 29.00
CA GLU A 39 1.90 -13.09 28.64
C GLU A 39 1.41 -13.52 27.26
N GLN A 40 2.32 -13.77 26.33
CA GLN A 40 2.02 -14.30 25.02
C GLN A 40 3.13 -15.24 24.55
N VAL A 41 2.73 -16.35 23.96
CA VAL A 41 3.65 -17.33 23.39
C VAL A 41 3.24 -17.68 21.95
N THR A 42 4.22 -17.83 21.09
CA THR A 42 4.01 -18.34 19.72
C THR A 42 4.79 -19.63 19.55
N PHE A 43 4.09 -20.69 19.17
CA PHE A 43 4.68 -22.00 18.86
C PHE A 43 4.83 -22.12 17.35
N VAL A 44 6.01 -22.46 16.88
CA VAL A 44 6.26 -22.88 15.49
C VAL A 44 6.54 -24.38 15.54
N ILE A 45 5.62 -25.18 15.02
CA ILE A 45 5.64 -26.64 15.10
C ILE A 45 5.80 -27.21 13.71
N TYR A 46 6.94 -27.80 13.43
CA TYR A 46 7.19 -28.45 12.15
C TYR A 46 6.57 -29.84 12.12
N ARG A 47 5.97 -30.20 11.01
CA ARG A 47 5.26 -31.45 10.79
C ARG A 47 5.77 -32.19 9.55
N ALA A 48 5.47 -33.46 9.46
CA ALA A 48 5.63 -34.17 8.21
C ALA A 48 4.73 -33.57 7.12
N ASP A 49 5.25 -33.46 5.91
CA ASP A 49 4.53 -32.89 4.78
C ASP A 49 3.14 -33.51 4.60
N ASN A 50 2.17 -32.62 4.30
CA ASN A 50 0.77 -32.97 4.11
C ASN A 50 0.13 -33.72 5.28
N SER A 51 0.70 -33.63 6.49
CA SER A 51 0.09 -34.18 7.69
C SER A 51 -1.01 -33.28 8.23
N LYS A 52 -1.93 -33.85 9.03
CA LYS A 52 -2.96 -33.03 9.71
C LYS A 52 -2.32 -32.12 10.74
N PRO A 53 -2.93 -30.94 11.00
CA PRO A 53 -2.49 -30.04 12.07
C PRO A 53 -2.35 -30.75 13.40
N VAL A 54 -1.44 -30.26 14.24
CA VAL A 54 -1.27 -30.82 15.59
C VAL A 54 -2.51 -30.56 16.45
N VAL A 55 -2.65 -31.35 17.50
CA VAL A 55 -3.56 -31.05 18.60
C VAL A 55 -2.71 -30.54 19.75
N LEU A 56 -2.99 -29.33 20.22
CA LEU A 56 -2.26 -28.74 21.33
C LEU A 56 -2.98 -29.06 22.65
N VAL A 57 -2.31 -29.78 23.54
CA VAL A 57 -2.85 -30.17 24.84
C VAL A 57 -2.32 -29.22 25.91
N ARG A 58 -3.24 -28.64 26.67
CA ARG A 58 -2.99 -27.69 27.77
C ARG A 58 -2.56 -28.41 29.06
N PRO A 59 -2.01 -27.68 30.04
CA PRO A 59 -1.68 -28.25 31.35
C PRO A 59 -2.90 -28.85 32.10
N ASP A 60 -4.11 -28.35 31.84
CA ASP A 60 -5.36 -28.86 32.40
C ASP A 60 -5.97 -30.03 31.61
N GLY A 61 -5.28 -30.54 30.60
CA GLY A 61 -5.73 -31.61 29.73
C GLY A 61 -6.71 -31.22 28.63
N LYS A 62 -7.19 -29.98 28.58
CA LYS A 62 -8.02 -29.50 27.48
C LYS A 62 -7.22 -29.42 26.19
N LYS A 63 -7.92 -29.56 25.05
CA LYS A 63 -7.30 -29.62 23.74
C LYS A 63 -7.73 -28.44 22.87
N TYR A 64 -6.76 -27.89 22.14
CA TYR A 64 -6.97 -26.94 21.06
C TYR A 64 -6.75 -27.60 19.70
N TYR A 65 -7.56 -27.21 18.73
CA TYR A 65 -7.55 -27.75 17.36
C TYR A 65 -7.50 -26.58 16.37
N ALA A 66 -6.89 -26.75 15.23
CA ALA A 66 -6.80 -25.73 14.19
C ALA A 66 -8.17 -25.17 13.75
N TRP A 67 -9.18 -26.04 13.69
CA TRP A 67 -10.54 -25.67 13.26
C TRP A 67 -11.47 -25.18 14.40
N ARG A 68 -11.03 -25.28 15.65
CA ARG A 68 -11.81 -24.86 16.83
C ARG A 68 -10.90 -24.26 17.89
N ASN A 69 -10.70 -22.96 17.75
CA ASN A 69 -9.84 -22.18 18.63
C ASN A 69 -10.66 -21.46 19.69
N ALA A 70 -10.05 -21.18 20.84
CA ALA A 70 -10.55 -20.21 21.80
C ALA A 70 -10.21 -18.79 21.33
N ASP A 71 -10.91 -17.76 21.86
CA ASP A 71 -10.73 -16.37 21.45
C ASP A 71 -9.29 -15.85 21.66
N ASN A 72 -8.57 -16.44 22.62
CA ASN A 72 -7.18 -16.11 22.90
C ASN A 72 -6.16 -16.93 22.11
N VAL A 73 -6.58 -17.72 21.12
CA VAL A 73 -5.73 -18.59 20.31
C VAL A 73 -5.88 -18.24 18.84
N ARG A 74 -4.77 -17.93 18.19
CA ARG A 74 -4.68 -17.73 16.73
C ARG A 74 -3.84 -18.84 16.14
N TRP A 75 -4.33 -19.43 15.07
CA TRP A 75 -3.72 -20.59 14.44
C TRP A 75 -3.57 -20.38 12.94
N TYR A 76 -2.37 -20.60 12.45
CA TYR A 76 -2.04 -20.63 11.03
C TYR A 76 -1.47 -21.98 10.69
N GLU A 77 -2.06 -22.67 9.71
CA GLU A 77 -1.63 -23.99 9.27
C GLU A 77 -1.12 -23.96 7.83
N GLU A 78 -0.04 -24.68 7.60
CA GLU A 78 0.49 -25.01 6.28
C GLU A 78 0.64 -26.53 6.13
N SER A 79 1.11 -26.97 4.94
CA SER A 79 1.31 -28.40 4.65
C SER A 79 2.25 -29.09 5.64
N SER A 80 3.29 -28.39 6.10
CA SER A 80 4.37 -28.96 6.95
C SER A 80 4.61 -28.19 8.26
N MET A 81 3.78 -27.20 8.59
CA MET A 81 4.01 -26.37 9.76
C MET A 81 2.71 -25.82 10.34
N ASP A 82 2.67 -25.69 11.66
CA ASP A 82 1.66 -24.93 12.39
C ASP A 82 2.32 -23.77 13.14
N ILE A 83 1.77 -22.57 13.03
CA ILE A 83 2.13 -21.41 13.86
C ILE A 83 0.94 -21.09 14.75
N ILE A 84 1.14 -21.16 16.07
CA ILE A 84 0.07 -21.03 17.06
C ILE A 84 0.44 -19.94 18.05
N SER A 85 -0.31 -18.86 18.12
CA SER A 85 -0.10 -17.80 19.11
C SER A 85 -1.19 -17.83 20.15
N ILE A 86 -0.79 -17.80 21.41
CA ILE A 86 -1.70 -17.84 22.56
C ILE A 86 -1.44 -16.64 23.46
N ASP A 87 -2.49 -15.83 23.67
CA ASP A 87 -2.46 -14.73 24.63
C ASP A 87 -2.81 -15.25 26.01
N LYS A 88 -2.05 -14.84 27.02
CA LYS A 88 -2.17 -15.27 28.42
C LYS A 88 -2.25 -16.81 28.54
N PRO A 89 -1.22 -17.51 28.07
CA PRO A 89 -1.20 -18.97 28.08
C PRO A 89 -1.25 -19.48 29.53
N MET A 90 -1.90 -20.62 29.72
CA MET A 90 -1.89 -21.27 31.03
C MET A 90 -0.48 -21.72 31.37
N PRO A 91 0.09 -21.34 32.53
CA PRO A 91 1.41 -21.81 32.92
C PRO A 91 1.43 -23.32 33.14
N GLY A 92 2.55 -23.95 32.81
CA GLY A 92 2.73 -25.39 33.01
C GLY A 92 3.08 -26.17 31.76
N PRO A 93 2.98 -27.50 31.82
CA PRO A 93 3.37 -28.37 30.70
C PRO A 93 2.30 -28.41 29.62
N TRP A 94 2.72 -28.16 28.40
CA TRP A 94 1.93 -28.30 27.19
C TRP A 94 2.47 -29.43 26.34
N GLN A 95 1.66 -29.99 25.46
CA GLN A 95 2.06 -31.02 24.53
C GLN A 95 1.46 -30.82 23.16
N ALA A 96 2.27 -30.92 22.11
CA ALA A 96 1.83 -31.00 20.74
C ALA A 96 1.69 -32.44 20.30
N VAL A 97 0.48 -32.87 19.96
CA VAL A 97 0.16 -34.23 19.52
C VAL A 97 -0.08 -34.25 18.02
N GLY A 98 0.78 -34.91 17.27
CA GLY A 98 0.71 -34.96 15.81
C GLY A 98 1.97 -35.58 15.20
N LYS A 99 2.08 -35.51 13.87
CA LYS A 99 3.27 -35.97 13.14
C LYS A 99 4.35 -34.90 13.12
N VAL A 100 4.83 -34.49 14.30
CA VAL A 100 5.94 -33.53 14.42
C VAL A 100 7.20 -34.18 13.85
N SER A 101 7.85 -33.53 12.89
CA SER A 101 8.99 -34.06 12.15
C SER A 101 10.03 -32.95 11.85
N PRO A 102 11.30 -33.19 12.17
CA PRO A 102 11.78 -34.26 13.02
C PRO A 102 11.21 -34.19 14.44
N LYS A 103 11.29 -35.25 15.22
CA LYS A 103 10.77 -35.28 16.61
C LYS A 103 11.30 -34.06 17.39
N ASN A 104 10.41 -33.46 18.19
CA ASN A 104 10.71 -32.29 19.03
C ASN A 104 11.07 -31.00 18.25
N ASN A 105 10.73 -30.92 16.98
CA ASN A 105 10.96 -29.69 16.21
C ASN A 105 9.85 -28.68 16.48
N ILE A 106 9.84 -28.15 17.70
CA ILE A 106 8.95 -27.10 18.16
C ILE A 106 9.84 -25.93 18.60
N LYS A 107 9.63 -24.77 17.97
CA LYS A 107 10.26 -23.53 18.41
C LYS A 107 9.28 -22.74 19.24
N LEU A 108 9.75 -22.25 20.38
CA LEU A 108 8.98 -21.42 21.29
C LEU A 108 9.47 -20.00 21.16
N LEU A 109 8.59 -19.11 20.74
CA LEU A 109 8.86 -17.68 20.64
C LEU A 109 8.08 -16.96 21.73
N SER A 110 8.81 -16.49 22.75
CA SER A 110 8.27 -15.69 23.83
C SER A 110 8.80 -14.27 23.76
N HIS A 111 8.05 -13.32 24.34
CA HIS A 111 8.43 -11.91 24.38
C HIS A 111 8.86 -11.36 23.01
N LEU A 112 8.05 -11.67 21.97
CA LEU A 112 8.26 -11.09 20.64
C LEU A 112 8.06 -9.58 20.72
N VAL A 113 9.07 -8.82 20.32
CA VAL A 113 9.03 -7.35 20.24
C VAL A 113 9.41 -6.92 18.84
N LEU A 114 8.70 -5.93 18.33
CA LEU A 114 9.10 -5.20 17.15
C LEU A 114 9.97 -4.03 17.59
N ASP A 115 11.20 -4.00 17.12
CA ASP A 115 12.17 -2.92 17.33
C ASP A 115 12.43 -2.26 15.97
N ALA A 116 11.95 -1.05 15.78
CA ALA A 116 12.11 -0.27 14.55
C ALA A 116 12.77 1.05 14.87
N ASN A 117 13.58 1.54 13.94
CA ASN A 117 14.12 2.89 14.05
C ASN A 117 12.98 3.90 14.11
N ASP A 118 13.12 4.89 14.98
CA ASP A 118 12.17 5.99 15.05
C ASP A 118 12.18 6.79 13.75
N PHE A 119 10.98 7.19 13.32
CA PHE A 119 10.86 8.15 12.24
C PHE A 119 11.40 9.51 12.69
N PRO A 120 11.97 10.28 11.77
CA PRO A 120 12.26 11.68 12.05
C PRO A 120 10.98 12.43 12.43
N ASP A 121 11.06 13.30 13.44
CA ASP A 121 9.91 14.13 13.87
C ASP A 121 9.36 14.98 12.73
N LYS A 122 10.23 15.35 11.78
CA LYS A 122 9.93 16.13 10.59
C LYS A 122 10.21 15.32 9.35
N LEU A 123 9.15 15.04 8.60
CA LEU A 123 9.18 14.40 7.30
C LEU A 123 8.79 15.41 6.22
N TYR A 124 9.16 15.16 4.98
CA TYR A 124 8.75 15.97 3.85
C TYR A 124 7.92 15.15 2.87
N GLN A 125 6.92 15.77 2.29
CA GLN A 125 6.16 15.17 1.17
C GLN A 125 7.12 14.86 0.02
N THR A 126 6.93 13.74 -0.65
CA THR A 126 7.78 13.18 -1.72
C THR A 126 9.17 12.71 -1.27
N GLU A 127 9.52 12.84 0.00
CA GLU A 127 10.75 12.28 0.53
C GLU A 127 10.72 10.76 0.53
N ASN A 128 11.85 10.14 0.28
CA ASN A 128 12.03 8.69 0.46
C ASN A 128 12.92 8.45 1.67
N ILE A 129 12.34 7.87 2.74
CA ILE A 129 13.08 7.56 3.95
C ILE A 129 13.51 6.10 3.99
N LYS A 130 14.74 5.88 4.49
CA LYS A 130 15.24 4.54 4.78
C LYS A 130 15.23 4.32 6.29
N PHE A 131 14.64 3.22 6.73
CA PHE A 131 14.73 2.78 8.12
C PHE A 131 14.81 1.26 8.19
N THR A 132 15.22 0.75 9.35
CA THR A 132 15.28 -0.68 9.62
C THR A 132 14.33 -1.05 10.75
N ALA A 133 13.76 -2.25 10.67
CA ALA A 133 12.98 -2.84 11.73
C ALA A 133 13.38 -4.30 11.90
N ARG A 134 13.30 -4.81 13.13
CA ARG A 134 13.62 -6.21 13.43
C ARG A 134 12.63 -6.78 14.44
N LEU A 135 12.45 -8.08 14.37
CA LEU A 135 11.80 -8.84 15.43
C LEU A 135 12.83 -9.42 16.38
N THR A 136 12.58 -9.26 17.67
CA THR A 136 13.36 -9.89 18.72
C THR A 136 12.51 -10.85 19.53
N SER A 137 13.10 -11.93 20.00
CA SER A 137 12.50 -12.87 20.96
C SER A 137 13.40 -12.98 22.17
N ASP A 138 12.87 -12.72 23.36
CA ASP A 138 13.63 -12.65 24.61
C ASP A 138 14.87 -11.74 24.54
N GLY A 139 14.73 -10.61 23.84
CA GLY A 139 15.79 -9.62 23.66
C GLY A 139 16.89 -10.02 22.67
N LYS A 140 16.75 -11.14 21.97
CA LYS A 140 17.70 -11.60 20.94
C LYS A 140 17.08 -11.45 19.55
N PRO A 141 17.88 -11.16 18.52
CA PRO A 141 17.40 -11.15 17.14
C PRO A 141 16.74 -12.48 16.79
N LEU A 142 15.59 -12.41 16.14
CA LEU A 142 14.89 -13.59 15.66
C LEU A 142 15.41 -13.95 14.27
N VAL A 143 16.08 -15.10 14.17
CA VAL A 143 16.71 -15.60 12.92
C VAL A 143 16.06 -16.89 12.42
N LEU A 144 14.80 -17.12 12.78
CA LEU A 144 14.04 -18.28 12.33
C LEU A 144 13.46 -18.05 10.94
N ARG A 145 14.20 -18.39 9.90
CA ARG A 145 13.90 -18.11 8.50
C ARG A 145 12.49 -18.55 8.10
N ASP A 146 12.13 -19.81 8.35
CA ASP A 146 10.81 -20.34 7.99
C ASP A 146 9.63 -19.57 8.62
N PHE A 147 9.87 -18.93 9.75
CA PHE A 147 8.90 -18.05 10.40
C PHE A 147 8.92 -16.65 9.77
N LEU A 148 10.11 -16.10 9.54
CA LEU A 148 10.32 -14.75 8.98
C LEU A 148 9.79 -14.63 7.55
N ASP A 149 9.93 -15.67 6.72
CA ASP A 149 9.38 -15.73 5.35
C ASP A 149 7.86 -15.49 5.30
N ARG A 150 7.16 -15.62 6.43
CA ARG A 150 5.71 -15.43 6.57
C ARG A 150 5.32 -14.16 7.32
N VAL A 151 6.31 -13.39 7.71
CA VAL A 151 6.12 -12.13 8.42
C VAL A 151 6.15 -10.98 7.43
N LYS A 152 5.19 -10.09 7.55
CA LYS A 152 5.18 -8.84 6.79
C LYS A 152 5.31 -7.67 7.74
N LEU A 153 6.11 -6.71 7.33
CA LEU A 153 6.18 -5.39 7.94
C LEU A 153 5.25 -4.46 7.16
N LYS A 154 4.32 -3.83 7.84
CA LYS A 154 3.38 -2.88 7.24
C LYS A 154 3.49 -1.54 7.92
N VAL A 155 3.60 -0.49 7.13
CA VAL A 155 3.63 0.89 7.59
C VAL A 155 2.33 1.58 7.21
N THR A 156 1.67 2.18 8.18
CA THR A 156 0.44 2.94 7.97
C THR A 156 0.53 4.30 8.64
N PHE A 157 0.00 5.31 7.97
CA PHE A 157 -0.12 6.66 8.51
C PHE A 157 -1.60 7.01 8.66
N THR A 158 -1.98 7.47 9.85
CA THR A 158 -3.33 7.91 10.15
C THR A 158 -3.30 9.40 10.48
N LYS A 159 -4.12 10.20 9.82
CA LYS A 159 -4.18 11.65 10.09
C LYS A 159 -4.53 11.86 11.56
N PHE A 160 -3.74 12.69 12.24
CA PHE A 160 -3.96 12.96 13.65
C PHE A 160 -5.20 13.84 13.82
N VAL A 161 -6.09 13.42 14.71
CA VAL A 161 -7.28 14.17 15.13
C VAL A 161 -7.34 14.16 16.64
N GLU A 162 -7.48 15.32 17.25
CA GLU A 162 -7.69 15.42 18.69
C GLU A 162 -9.01 14.74 19.07
N ASN A 163 -9.00 13.98 20.19
CA ASN A 163 -10.17 13.26 20.71
C ASN A 163 -10.79 12.27 19.71
N GLU A 164 -9.98 11.57 18.92
CA GLU A 164 -10.43 10.54 17.96
C GLU A 164 -11.36 9.51 18.59
N GLU A 165 -11.15 9.16 19.88
CA GLU A 165 -11.98 8.21 20.61
C GLU A 165 -13.43 8.68 20.77
N SER A 166 -13.66 10.00 20.82
CA SER A 166 -14.99 10.59 20.93
C SER A 166 -15.75 10.64 19.60
N LEU A 167 -15.05 10.42 18.47
CA LEU A 167 -15.66 10.43 17.16
C LEU A 167 -16.42 9.13 16.90
N VAL A 168 -17.56 9.24 16.23
CA VAL A 168 -18.26 8.09 15.68
C VAL A 168 -17.34 7.36 14.68
N ARG A 169 -17.51 6.06 14.55
CA ARG A 169 -16.59 5.20 13.77
C ARG A 169 -16.40 5.67 12.32
N GLU A 170 -17.47 6.18 11.73
CA GLU A 170 -17.49 6.67 10.34
C GLU A 170 -16.73 8.00 10.13
N ALA A 171 -16.54 8.76 11.22
CA ALA A 171 -15.81 10.04 11.20
C ALA A 171 -14.34 9.90 11.59
N ARG A 172 -13.90 8.71 11.99
CA ARG A 172 -12.49 8.49 12.34
C ARG A 172 -11.62 8.47 11.07
N PRO A 173 -10.41 9.03 11.14
CA PRO A 173 -9.51 9.02 10.00
C PRO A 173 -9.15 7.58 9.60
N ILE A 174 -9.14 7.33 8.30
CA ILE A 174 -8.81 6.03 7.75
C ILE A 174 -7.28 5.93 7.61
N PRO A 175 -6.65 4.85 8.13
CA PRO A 175 -5.22 4.62 7.94
C PRO A 175 -4.87 4.48 6.45
N VAL A 176 -3.86 5.23 6.01
CA VAL A 176 -3.28 5.10 4.67
C VAL A 176 -2.11 4.12 4.75
N VAL A 177 -2.11 3.10 3.90
CA VAL A 177 -1.02 2.14 3.81
C VAL A 177 0.10 2.76 2.99
N MET A 178 1.26 2.99 3.63
CA MET A 178 2.45 3.54 2.98
C MET A 178 3.27 2.47 2.27
N GLY A 179 3.26 1.23 2.79
CA GLY A 179 3.94 0.09 2.18
C GLY A 179 3.83 -1.18 3.01
N GLU A 180 4.09 -2.31 2.33
CA GLU A 180 4.25 -3.63 2.94
C GLU A 180 5.60 -4.20 2.47
N PHE A 181 6.37 -4.75 3.40
CA PHE A 181 7.74 -5.19 3.18
C PHE A 181 7.94 -6.57 3.77
N ALA A 182 8.82 -7.35 3.16
CA ALA A 182 9.22 -8.68 3.61
C ALA A 182 10.74 -8.71 3.85
N ASP A 183 11.20 -9.68 4.62
CA ASP A 183 12.61 -10.00 4.81
C ASP A 183 13.00 -11.05 3.77
N ASP A 184 13.08 -10.62 2.50
CA ASP A 184 13.24 -11.50 1.33
C ASP A 184 14.48 -11.21 0.48
N GLY A 185 15.30 -10.25 0.90
CA GLY A 185 16.48 -9.80 0.17
C GLY A 185 16.15 -8.92 -1.05
N SER A 186 14.92 -8.40 -1.15
CA SER A 186 14.50 -7.54 -2.24
C SER A 186 14.69 -6.06 -1.92
N GLY A 187 14.85 -5.24 -2.95
CA GLY A 187 14.94 -3.78 -2.83
C GLY A 187 16.15 -3.33 -2.04
N LEU A 188 15.96 -2.77 -0.84
CA LEU A 188 17.03 -2.34 0.06
C LEU A 188 17.39 -3.41 1.11
N ASP A 189 16.66 -4.51 1.16
CA ASP A 189 16.94 -5.61 2.06
C ASP A 189 18.20 -6.36 1.59
N GLU A 190 19.22 -6.39 2.46
CA GLU A 190 20.56 -6.88 2.08
C GLU A 190 20.65 -8.40 2.13
N GLN A 191 19.85 -9.04 3.00
CA GLN A 191 19.95 -10.49 3.23
C GLN A 191 18.62 -11.08 3.68
N ALA A 192 18.05 -11.93 2.84
CA ALA A 192 16.81 -12.63 3.15
C ALA A 192 16.89 -13.50 4.40
N GLY A 193 15.92 -13.38 5.29
CA GLY A 193 15.73 -14.22 6.45
C GLY A 193 16.72 -13.98 7.60
N ASP A 194 17.33 -12.79 7.68
CA ASP A 194 18.20 -12.40 8.76
C ASP A 194 17.48 -11.71 9.94
N GLY A 195 16.17 -11.47 9.77
CA GLY A 195 15.31 -10.83 10.76
C GLY A 195 15.37 -9.31 10.77
N VAL A 196 16.01 -8.70 9.78
CA VAL A 196 16.11 -7.25 9.61
C VAL A 196 15.38 -6.80 8.36
N PHE A 197 14.26 -6.13 8.52
CA PHE A 197 13.53 -5.51 7.42
C PHE A 197 14.17 -4.17 7.12
N THR A 198 14.77 -4.01 5.96
CA THR A 198 15.27 -2.71 5.48
C THR A 198 14.27 -2.09 4.53
N VAL A 199 13.71 -0.96 4.93
CA VAL A 199 12.56 -0.33 4.29
C VAL A 199 12.98 0.95 3.60
N SER A 200 12.56 1.08 2.33
CA SER A 200 12.53 2.34 1.59
C SER A 200 11.08 2.80 1.51
N LEU A 201 10.74 3.88 2.22
CA LEU A 201 9.38 4.35 2.38
C LEU A 201 9.19 5.72 1.70
N PRO A 202 8.47 5.81 0.59
CA PRO A 202 8.09 7.08 0.00
C PRO A 202 7.00 7.74 0.85
N ILE A 203 7.17 9.03 1.15
CA ILE A 203 6.20 9.83 1.90
C ILE A 203 5.28 10.55 0.90
N ASP A 204 4.36 9.80 0.33
CA ASP A 204 3.39 10.30 -0.66
C ASP A 204 2.02 10.54 -0.03
N ILE A 205 1.98 11.47 0.93
CA ILE A 205 0.77 11.90 1.63
C ILE A 205 0.73 13.42 1.74
N GLU A 206 -0.44 13.97 1.99
CA GLU A 206 -0.62 15.41 2.20
C GLU A 206 0.13 15.91 3.44
N PRO A 207 0.60 17.16 3.44
CA PRO A 207 1.18 17.77 4.62
C PRO A 207 0.22 17.77 5.81
N GLY A 208 0.74 17.52 7.00
CA GLY A 208 -0.06 17.48 8.23
C GLY A 208 0.56 16.64 9.34
N LYS A 209 -0.14 16.57 10.46
CA LYS A 209 0.25 15.72 11.60
C LYS A 209 -0.37 14.33 11.43
N TYR A 210 0.44 13.29 11.64
CA TYR A 210 0.04 11.90 11.50
C TYR A 210 0.51 11.06 12.68
N ARG A 211 -0.20 9.98 12.93
CA ARG A 211 0.24 8.85 13.72
C ARG A 211 0.77 7.79 12.75
N ALA A 212 2.08 7.63 12.71
CA ALA A 212 2.74 6.56 11.99
C ALA A 212 2.69 5.29 12.83
N ARG A 213 2.29 4.19 12.23
CA ARG A 213 2.24 2.89 12.88
C ARG A 213 2.96 1.85 12.02
N ILE A 214 3.99 1.27 12.60
CA ILE A 214 4.73 0.15 12.04
C ILE A 214 4.17 -1.11 12.67
N THR A 215 3.73 -2.06 11.87
CA THR A 215 3.21 -3.35 12.34
C THR A 215 4.00 -4.48 11.73
N SER A 216 4.30 -5.49 12.52
CA SER A 216 4.90 -6.74 12.04
C SER A 216 4.05 -7.92 12.47
N GLY A 217 3.70 -8.79 11.54
CA GLY A 217 2.85 -9.93 11.83
C GLY A 217 2.58 -10.83 10.64
N ASN A 218 1.88 -11.93 10.91
CA ASN A 218 1.49 -12.93 9.90
C ASN A 218 0.03 -13.41 10.07
N GLY A 219 -0.83 -12.61 10.70
CA GLY A 219 -2.21 -13.00 11.01
C GLY A 219 -2.38 -13.82 12.30
N VAL A 220 -1.30 -14.42 12.81
CA VAL A 220 -1.29 -15.18 14.07
C VAL A 220 -0.81 -14.33 15.23
N PHE A 221 0.19 -13.51 14.99
CA PHE A 221 0.68 -12.50 15.93
C PHE A 221 0.72 -11.14 15.24
N LEU A 222 0.68 -10.10 16.03
CA LEU A 222 0.85 -8.72 15.58
C LEU A 222 1.66 -7.98 16.63
N ARG A 223 2.69 -7.26 16.18
CA ARG A 223 3.44 -6.29 16.96
C ARG A 223 3.33 -4.95 16.29
N ALA A 224 3.26 -3.90 17.08
CA ALA A 224 3.13 -2.54 16.57
C ALA A 224 3.99 -1.59 17.38
N GLN A 225 4.58 -0.64 16.66
CA GLN A 225 5.20 0.56 17.21
C GLN A 225 4.49 1.76 16.61
N GLU A 226 4.18 2.76 17.42
CA GLU A 226 3.49 3.98 16.98
C GLU A 226 4.32 5.20 17.36
N GLN A 227 4.33 6.18 16.45
CA GLN A 227 4.98 7.46 16.65
C GLN A 227 4.16 8.56 16.00
N GLU A 228 4.12 9.74 16.61
CA GLU A 228 3.59 10.95 15.98
C GLU A 228 4.66 11.57 15.09
N VAL A 229 4.28 11.93 13.87
CA VAL A 229 5.17 12.54 12.87
C VAL A 229 4.47 13.74 12.25
N LEU A 230 5.28 14.71 11.80
CA LEU A 230 4.79 15.89 11.09
C LEU A 230 5.33 15.89 9.67
N VAL A 231 4.42 15.85 8.69
CA VAL A 231 4.75 15.90 7.26
C VAL A 231 4.64 17.33 6.77
N TYR A 232 5.72 17.88 6.27
CA TYR A 232 5.83 19.19 5.66
C TYR A 232 5.63 19.12 4.14
N PRO A 233 5.26 20.21 3.49
CA PRO A 233 5.28 20.28 2.03
C PRO A 233 6.67 19.97 1.47
N THR A 234 6.73 19.55 0.22
CA THR A 234 7.99 19.30 -0.50
C THR A 234 8.86 20.58 -0.50
N PRO A 235 10.08 20.52 0.04
CA PRO A 235 10.95 21.70 0.14
C PRO A 235 11.76 21.96 -1.12
N LEU A 236 11.42 21.33 -2.23
CA LEU A 236 12.13 21.38 -3.49
C LEU A 236 11.20 21.82 -4.61
N THR A 237 11.72 22.64 -5.50
CA THR A 237 11.07 23.04 -6.73
C THR A 237 11.94 22.66 -7.92
N THR A 238 11.36 22.00 -8.89
CA THR A 238 12.04 21.58 -10.12
C THR A 238 11.46 22.37 -11.28
N THR A 239 12.31 23.04 -12.03
CA THR A 239 11.92 23.85 -13.21
C THR A 239 12.68 23.35 -14.43
N PHE A 240 11.98 23.02 -15.51
CA PHE A 240 12.56 22.68 -16.79
C PHE A 240 12.48 23.89 -17.74
N ILE A 241 13.63 24.29 -18.27
CA ILE A 241 13.77 25.42 -19.22
C ILE A 241 14.16 24.81 -20.56
N GLN A 242 13.18 24.79 -21.46
CA GLN A 242 13.40 24.28 -22.81
C GLN A 242 14.14 25.31 -23.66
N SER A 243 15.28 24.93 -24.24
CA SER A 243 15.97 25.75 -25.24
C SER A 243 15.15 25.76 -26.54
N ARG A 244 15.06 26.91 -27.18
CA ARG A 244 14.42 27.09 -28.48
C ARG A 244 15.40 27.12 -29.61
N LYS A 245 16.69 27.14 -29.32
CA LYS A 245 17.78 27.21 -30.33
C LYS A 245 18.48 25.88 -30.40
N GLU A 246 18.56 25.34 -31.58
CA GLU A 246 19.36 24.15 -31.88
C GLU A 246 20.82 24.35 -31.43
N GLY A 247 21.39 23.32 -30.81
CA GLY A 247 22.76 23.36 -30.27
C GLY A 247 22.93 24.04 -28.91
N LEU A 248 21.86 24.62 -28.33
CA LEU A 248 21.88 25.09 -26.95
C LEU A 248 21.20 24.07 -26.01
N PRO A 249 21.83 23.73 -24.87
CA PRO A 249 21.27 22.73 -23.97
C PRO A 249 19.94 23.21 -23.36
N HIS A 250 19.09 22.25 -23.02
CA HIS A 250 17.99 22.51 -22.10
C HIS A 250 18.53 22.60 -20.67
N THR A 251 17.83 23.28 -19.78
CA THR A 251 18.30 23.45 -18.42
C THR A 251 17.24 22.95 -17.45
N ILE A 252 17.62 22.04 -16.55
CA ILE A 252 16.84 21.62 -15.40
C ILE A 252 17.38 22.38 -14.19
N VAL A 253 16.54 23.13 -13.50
CA VAL A 253 16.93 23.86 -12.29
C VAL A 253 16.20 23.23 -11.11
N VAL A 254 16.96 22.69 -10.16
CA VAL A 254 16.43 22.24 -8.87
C VAL A 254 16.75 23.30 -7.83
N SER A 255 15.73 23.74 -7.12
CA SER A 255 15.85 24.78 -6.07
C SER A 255 15.35 24.26 -4.75
N GLY A 256 16.09 24.47 -3.68
CA GLY A 256 15.69 24.17 -2.29
C GLY A 256 15.04 25.38 -1.63
N GLU A 257 14.10 25.13 -0.71
CA GLU A 257 13.46 26.18 0.07
C GLU A 257 14.36 26.62 1.23
N PRO A 258 14.64 27.93 1.36
CA PRO A 258 15.45 28.47 2.45
C PRO A 258 14.87 28.12 3.83
N GLY A 259 15.73 27.72 4.76
CA GLY A 259 15.33 27.32 6.12
C GLY A 259 14.82 25.88 6.24
N MET A 260 14.52 25.20 5.13
CA MET A 260 14.20 23.78 5.10
C MET A 260 15.38 22.94 4.62
N ILE A 261 16.04 23.37 3.56
CA ILE A 261 17.24 22.75 3.00
C ILE A 261 18.48 23.52 3.43
N ALA A 262 19.53 22.82 3.82
CA ALA A 262 20.81 23.43 4.15
C ALA A 262 21.47 23.98 2.86
N PRO A 263 22.03 25.20 2.88
CA PRO A 263 22.77 25.74 1.75
C PRO A 263 23.91 24.81 1.32
N SER A 264 24.26 24.80 0.06
CA SER A 264 25.34 23.97 -0.53
C SER A 264 25.13 22.45 -0.45
N SER A 265 24.00 21.98 0.12
CA SER A 265 23.76 20.55 0.33
C SER A 265 23.06 19.84 -0.83
N LEU A 266 22.52 20.61 -1.79
CA LEU A 266 21.82 20.02 -2.92
C LEU A 266 22.78 19.31 -3.88
N ALA A 267 22.51 18.04 -4.14
CA ALA A 267 23.13 17.28 -5.22
C ALA A 267 22.04 16.61 -6.04
N VAL A 268 22.14 16.70 -7.33
CA VAL A 268 21.11 16.25 -8.27
C VAL A 268 21.71 15.27 -9.25
N HIS A 269 21.03 14.17 -9.44
CA HIS A 269 21.31 13.19 -10.49
C HIS A 269 20.07 13.08 -11.38
N VAL A 270 20.25 13.28 -12.68
CA VAL A 270 19.18 13.21 -13.68
C VAL A 270 19.55 12.20 -14.75
N GLU A 271 18.59 11.37 -15.07
CA GLU A 271 18.57 10.50 -16.23
C GLU A 271 17.66 11.14 -17.28
N HIS A 272 18.21 11.45 -18.44
CA HIS A 272 17.49 12.06 -19.55
C HIS A 272 17.47 11.09 -20.72
N LYS A 273 16.28 10.75 -21.18
CA LYS A 273 16.01 9.79 -22.24
C LYS A 273 15.55 10.54 -23.50
N ALA A 274 16.26 10.33 -24.60
CA ALA A 274 15.94 10.86 -25.92
C ALA A 274 14.90 9.98 -26.65
N PRO A 275 14.28 10.47 -27.76
CA PRO A 275 13.27 9.72 -28.51
C PRO A 275 13.77 8.39 -29.10
N ASP A 276 15.07 8.27 -29.37
CA ASP A 276 15.77 7.06 -29.85
C ASP A 276 16.12 6.08 -28.70
N GLU A 277 15.58 6.31 -27.50
CA GLU A 277 15.88 5.59 -26.25
C GLU A 277 17.30 5.78 -25.72
N TYR A 278 18.10 6.66 -26.30
CA TYR A 278 19.42 6.99 -25.78
C TYR A 278 19.30 7.71 -24.43
N VAL A 279 20.03 7.20 -23.43
CA VAL A 279 20.00 7.72 -22.06
C VAL A 279 21.27 8.51 -21.78
N THR A 280 21.10 9.73 -21.30
CA THR A 280 22.19 10.60 -20.85
C THR A 280 22.06 10.87 -19.35
N TYR A 281 23.13 10.66 -18.60
CA TYR A 281 23.19 10.95 -17.18
C TYR A 281 23.84 12.32 -16.95
N LYS A 282 23.20 13.14 -16.12
CA LYS A 282 23.73 14.44 -15.69
C LYS A 282 23.72 14.54 -14.18
N GLN A 283 24.77 15.10 -13.65
CA GLN A 283 24.93 15.33 -12.21
C GLN A 283 25.36 16.76 -11.96
N GLY A 284 24.93 17.31 -10.85
CA GLY A 284 25.31 18.63 -10.40
C GLY A 284 25.19 18.76 -8.89
N GLN A 285 25.91 19.70 -8.36
CA GLN A 285 25.90 20.06 -6.93
C GLN A 285 25.78 21.57 -6.79
N ALA A 286 25.12 22.01 -5.74
CA ALA A 286 25.01 23.43 -5.42
C ALA A 286 26.38 24.02 -5.08
N GLU A 287 26.61 25.23 -5.56
CA GLU A 287 27.79 26.01 -5.17
C GLU A 287 27.72 26.42 -3.70
N VAL A 288 28.82 26.99 -3.21
CA VAL A 288 28.88 27.49 -1.81
C VAL A 288 27.79 28.52 -1.59
N ASP A 289 27.02 28.36 -0.52
CA ASP A 289 25.86 29.17 -0.13
C ASP A 289 24.72 29.21 -1.14
N ALA A 290 24.76 28.38 -2.20
CA ALA A 290 23.70 28.29 -3.18
C ALA A 290 22.61 27.31 -2.75
N MET A 291 21.38 27.64 -3.16
CA MET A 291 20.17 26.85 -2.96
C MET A 291 19.63 26.30 -4.27
N LYS A 292 20.41 26.36 -5.35
CA LYS A 292 19.99 25.97 -6.71
C LYS A 292 21.08 25.20 -7.41
N VAL A 293 20.66 24.22 -8.19
CA VAL A 293 21.52 23.43 -9.07
C VAL A 293 20.98 23.52 -10.48
N PRO A 294 21.60 24.26 -11.39
CA PRO A 294 21.30 24.20 -12.80
C PRO A 294 22.01 23.00 -13.43
N LEU A 295 21.29 22.21 -14.21
CA LEU A 295 21.80 21.07 -14.98
C LEU A 295 21.54 21.29 -16.46
N GLU A 296 22.60 21.29 -17.26
CA GLU A 296 22.50 21.36 -18.71
C GLU A 296 22.30 19.97 -19.30
N VAL A 297 21.19 19.80 -20.02
CA VAL A 297 20.82 18.57 -20.70
C VAL A 297 21.02 18.76 -22.21
N PRO A 298 21.71 17.85 -22.89
CA PRO A 298 22.00 18.02 -24.32
C PRO A 298 20.69 18.10 -25.12
N TYR A 299 20.73 18.98 -26.12
CA TYR A 299 19.67 19.11 -27.12
C TYR A 299 20.31 18.96 -28.53
N ASN A 300 20.02 17.84 -29.16
CA ASN A 300 20.58 17.48 -30.47
C ASN A 300 19.70 17.91 -31.66
N GLY A 301 18.53 18.50 -31.37
CA GLY A 301 17.55 18.89 -32.38
C GLY A 301 16.67 17.75 -32.88
N ASP A 302 16.81 16.55 -32.35
CA ASP A 302 15.97 15.42 -32.73
C ASP A 302 14.51 15.65 -32.32
N LEU A 303 13.62 15.40 -33.29
CA LEU A 303 12.18 15.56 -33.05
C LEU A 303 11.62 14.35 -32.31
N GLY A 304 10.74 14.59 -31.34
CA GLY A 304 10.09 13.52 -30.63
C GLY A 304 9.82 13.81 -29.15
N ILE A 305 9.51 12.75 -28.42
CA ILE A 305 9.23 12.84 -26.99
C ILE A 305 10.48 12.47 -26.21
N TYR A 306 10.89 13.38 -25.36
CA TYR A 306 11.95 13.19 -24.38
C TYR A 306 11.34 12.97 -23.02
N SER A 307 12.00 12.20 -22.18
CA SER A 307 11.64 12.11 -20.76
C SER A 307 12.88 12.28 -19.88
N TRP A 308 12.66 12.68 -18.66
CA TRP A 308 13.70 12.79 -17.66
C TRP A 308 13.16 12.48 -16.27
N SER A 309 13.98 11.81 -15.49
CA SER A 309 13.71 11.46 -14.09
C SER A 309 15.02 11.57 -13.32
N GLY A 310 14.98 11.37 -12.00
CA GLY A 310 16.21 11.44 -11.25
C GLY A 310 16.03 11.38 -9.75
N MET A 311 17.10 11.77 -9.05
CA MET A 311 17.15 11.82 -7.59
C MET A 311 17.77 13.13 -7.14
N VAL A 312 17.21 13.74 -6.11
CA VAL A 312 17.77 14.88 -5.41
C VAL A 312 18.18 14.45 -4.03
N TYR A 313 19.41 14.72 -3.69
CA TYR A 313 19.97 14.55 -2.36
C TYR A 313 20.14 15.92 -1.73
N ALA A 314 19.75 16.05 -0.48
CA ALA A 314 19.81 17.29 0.26
C ALA A 314 20.08 17.01 1.74
N THR A 315 20.27 18.07 2.52
CA THR A 315 20.38 17.99 3.98
C THR A 315 19.32 18.90 4.61
N ASP A 316 18.57 18.39 5.58
CA ASP A 316 17.64 19.20 6.36
C ASP A 316 18.39 20.29 7.12
N ALA A 317 17.93 21.54 7.01
CA ALA A 317 18.61 22.68 7.61
C ALA A 317 18.62 22.62 9.16
N SER A 318 17.60 22.03 9.76
CA SER A 318 17.40 21.99 11.20
C SER A 318 18.06 20.78 11.87
N SER A 319 17.81 19.60 11.36
CA SER A 319 18.28 18.33 11.95
C SER A 319 19.59 17.82 11.37
N GLN A 320 20.08 18.42 10.29
CA GLN A 320 21.24 17.97 9.51
C GLN A 320 21.08 16.52 8.98
N ARG A 321 19.85 16.05 8.88
CA ARG A 321 19.52 14.73 8.36
C ARG A 321 19.65 14.70 6.83
N PRO A 322 20.19 13.63 6.24
CA PRO A 322 20.17 13.44 4.80
C PRO A 322 18.74 13.24 4.30
N LEU A 323 18.42 13.88 3.21
CA LEU A 323 17.12 13.84 2.52
C LEU A 323 17.32 13.26 1.13
N ILE A 324 16.38 12.44 0.69
CA ILE A 324 16.36 11.84 -0.64
C ILE A 324 14.99 12.08 -1.26
N PHE A 325 14.96 12.73 -2.41
CA PHE A 325 13.73 13.00 -3.15
C PHE A 325 13.82 12.41 -4.56
N PRO A 326 12.98 11.46 -4.92
CA PRO A 326 12.87 11.03 -6.30
C PRO A 326 12.18 12.12 -7.13
N ILE A 327 12.72 12.36 -8.31
CA ILE A 327 12.06 13.17 -9.33
C ILE A 327 11.25 12.19 -10.20
N THR A 328 9.93 12.32 -10.16
CA THR A 328 9.05 11.54 -11.03
C THR A 328 9.34 11.84 -12.49
N GLU A 329 9.20 10.86 -13.34
CA GLU A 329 9.43 11.00 -14.78
C GLU A 329 8.54 12.12 -15.35
N GLN A 330 9.20 13.07 -16.00
CA GLN A 330 8.57 14.17 -16.72
C GLN A 330 8.92 14.05 -18.20
N SER A 331 7.96 14.34 -19.06
CA SER A 331 8.16 14.30 -20.49
C SER A 331 7.93 15.67 -21.14
N TYR A 332 8.66 15.93 -22.21
CA TYR A 332 8.46 17.09 -23.06
C TYR A 332 8.63 16.68 -24.52
N SER A 333 8.01 17.45 -25.41
CA SER A 333 8.11 17.19 -26.85
C SER A 333 8.94 18.28 -27.55
N VAL A 334 9.83 17.83 -28.42
CA VAL A 334 10.49 18.67 -29.39
C VAL A 334 9.77 18.48 -30.72
N VAL A 335 9.14 19.54 -31.19
CA VAL A 335 8.45 19.58 -32.46
C VAL A 335 9.19 20.52 -33.40
N GLU A 336 9.10 20.25 -34.71
CA GLU A 336 9.66 21.15 -35.73
C GLU A 336 9.11 22.57 -35.49
N ASP A 337 9.99 23.56 -35.66
CA ASP A 337 9.63 24.96 -35.42
C ASP A 337 8.73 25.44 -36.58
N ILE A 338 7.54 24.84 -36.63
CA ILE A 338 6.49 25.23 -37.55
C ILE A 338 6.00 26.58 -37.06
N ASP A 339 5.97 27.53 -37.96
CA ASP A 339 5.49 28.92 -37.79
C ASP A 339 4.44 29.01 -36.64
N LEU A 340 4.71 29.87 -35.66
CA LEU A 340 3.85 30.05 -34.46
C LEU A 340 2.39 30.27 -34.83
N ALA A 341 2.14 30.80 -36.04
CA ALA A 341 0.84 30.99 -36.63
C ALA A 341 0.18 29.64 -37.02
N GLU A 342 0.95 28.71 -37.54
CA GLU A 342 0.45 27.37 -37.93
C GLU A 342 0.17 26.48 -36.72
N SER A 343 1.03 26.51 -35.69
CA SER A 343 0.80 25.81 -34.43
C SER A 343 -0.44 26.35 -33.70
N ARG A 344 -0.66 27.67 -33.70
CA ARG A 344 -1.90 28.27 -33.17
C ARG A 344 -3.12 27.84 -33.96
N ARG A 345 -3.01 27.81 -35.28
CA ARG A 345 -4.11 27.37 -36.15
C ARG A 345 -4.49 25.93 -35.90
N LEU A 346 -3.50 25.04 -35.77
CA LEU A 346 -3.74 23.63 -35.45
C LEU A 346 -4.34 23.43 -34.06
N GLN A 347 -3.89 24.20 -33.08
CA GLN A 347 -4.52 24.19 -31.73
C GLN A 347 -5.94 24.74 -31.75
N GLU A 348 -6.20 25.82 -32.48
CA GLU A 348 -7.53 26.36 -32.66
C GLU A 348 -8.45 25.38 -33.40
N GLU A 349 -7.94 24.72 -34.43
CA GLU A 349 -8.65 23.66 -35.17
C GLU A 349 -8.96 22.46 -34.27
N ALA A 350 -7.98 21.99 -33.50
CA ALA A 350 -8.18 20.88 -32.55
C ALA A 350 -9.17 21.24 -31.45
N LEU A 351 -9.11 22.47 -30.92
CA LEU A 351 -10.05 22.95 -29.93
C LEU A 351 -11.47 23.15 -30.52
N ALA A 352 -11.54 23.62 -31.77
CA ALA A 352 -12.79 23.73 -32.50
C ALA A 352 -13.42 22.35 -32.75
N GLU A 353 -12.60 21.37 -33.11
CA GLU A 353 -13.05 20.00 -33.33
C GLU A 353 -13.55 19.33 -32.03
N GLN A 354 -12.82 19.51 -30.92
CA GLN A 354 -13.29 19.05 -29.62
C GLN A 354 -14.63 19.70 -29.22
N LYS A 355 -14.78 20.99 -29.46
CA LYS A 355 -16.06 21.69 -29.23
C LYS A 355 -17.16 21.18 -30.14
N ARG A 356 -16.86 20.86 -31.43
CA ARG A 356 -17.82 20.27 -32.36
C ARG A 356 -18.26 18.88 -31.89
N ILE A 357 -17.31 18.01 -31.52
CA ILE A 357 -17.61 16.67 -30.98
C ILE A 357 -18.44 16.77 -29.70
N ALA A 358 -18.07 17.66 -28.77
CA ALA A 358 -18.83 17.88 -27.54
C ALA A 358 -20.27 18.37 -27.83
N THR A 359 -20.40 19.31 -28.81
CA THR A 359 -21.71 19.82 -29.23
C THR A 359 -22.55 18.72 -29.91
N GLU A 360 -21.91 17.91 -30.76
CA GLU A 360 -22.57 16.77 -31.42
C GLU A 360 -23.05 15.74 -30.41
N LEU A 361 -22.24 15.39 -29.44
CA LEU A 361 -22.62 14.51 -28.33
C LEU A 361 -23.80 15.08 -27.52
N MET A 362 -23.79 16.38 -27.22
CA MET A 362 -24.92 17.03 -26.56
C MET A 362 -26.20 16.99 -27.41
N ILE A 363 -26.07 17.19 -28.74
CA ILE A 363 -27.21 17.12 -29.67
C ILE A 363 -27.74 15.68 -29.72
N LEU A 364 -26.85 14.68 -29.76
CA LEU A 364 -27.26 13.26 -29.77
C LEU A 364 -27.98 12.91 -28.47
N GLN A 365 -27.45 13.29 -27.33
CA GLN A 365 -28.09 13.09 -26.03
C GLN A 365 -29.47 13.75 -25.98
N LYS A 366 -29.55 15.02 -26.44
CA LYS A 366 -30.84 15.70 -26.48
C LYS A 366 -31.85 15.04 -27.41
N ARG A 367 -31.40 14.51 -28.58
CA ARG A 367 -32.28 13.72 -29.49
C ARG A 367 -32.75 12.42 -28.84
N GLU A 368 -31.89 11.76 -28.09
CA GLU A 368 -32.29 10.54 -27.37
C GLU A 368 -33.32 10.86 -26.26
N ASP A 369 -33.08 11.93 -25.51
CA ASP A 369 -34.05 12.39 -24.50
C ASP A 369 -35.35 12.83 -25.10
N ASP A 370 -35.33 13.57 -26.22
CA ASP A 370 -36.55 13.97 -26.95
C ASP A 370 -37.28 12.76 -27.57
N ARG A 371 -36.53 11.76 -28.06
CA ARG A 371 -37.08 10.50 -28.53
C ARG A 371 -37.75 9.73 -27.40
N GLN A 372 -37.11 9.62 -26.26
CA GLN A 372 -37.67 8.97 -25.08
C GLN A 372 -38.94 9.71 -24.61
N ARG A 373 -38.90 11.05 -24.52
CA ARG A 373 -40.10 11.87 -24.21
C ARG A 373 -41.21 11.68 -25.20
N SER A 374 -40.89 11.68 -26.50
CA SER A 374 -41.85 11.45 -27.57
C SER A 374 -42.49 10.06 -27.49
N MET A 375 -41.67 9.01 -27.20
CA MET A 375 -42.20 7.65 -27.00
C MET A 375 -43.13 7.56 -25.78
N ILE A 376 -42.77 8.24 -24.69
CA ILE A 376 -43.62 8.31 -23.50
C ILE A 376 -44.96 9.03 -23.83
N ILE A 377 -44.88 10.16 -24.54
CA ILE A 377 -46.09 10.89 -24.96
C ILE A 377 -46.98 10.03 -25.86
N ILE A 378 -46.38 9.33 -26.85
CA ILE A 378 -47.11 8.41 -27.73
C ILE A 378 -47.73 7.26 -26.93
N ALA A 379 -46.98 6.69 -25.98
CA ALA A 379 -47.50 5.61 -25.14
C ALA A 379 -48.69 6.09 -24.28
N ILE A 380 -48.55 7.27 -23.66
CA ILE A 380 -49.66 7.87 -22.91
C ILE A 380 -50.85 8.17 -23.82
N GLY A 381 -50.60 8.75 -25.02
CA GLY A 381 -51.66 9.03 -26.02
C GLY A 381 -52.39 7.76 -26.44
N ASN A 382 -51.67 6.67 -26.69
CA ASN A 382 -52.26 5.39 -27.03
C ASN A 382 -53.10 4.82 -25.87
N VAL A 383 -52.61 4.91 -24.64
CA VAL A 383 -53.39 4.48 -23.45
C VAL A 383 -54.70 5.29 -23.33
N VAL A 384 -54.59 6.63 -23.50
CA VAL A 384 -55.76 7.51 -23.46
C VAL A 384 -56.73 7.17 -24.60
N ALA A 385 -56.25 6.91 -25.83
CA ALA A 385 -57.07 6.53 -26.96
C ALA A 385 -57.81 5.18 -26.72
N ILE A 386 -57.09 4.22 -26.14
CA ILE A 386 -57.70 2.91 -25.78
C ILE A 386 -58.78 3.09 -24.70
N LEU A 387 -58.51 3.92 -23.70
CA LEU A 387 -59.47 4.20 -22.64
C LEU A 387 -60.71 4.92 -23.17
N LEU A 388 -60.53 5.89 -24.09
CA LEU A 388 -61.63 6.57 -24.78
C LEU A 388 -62.42 5.60 -25.66
N GLY A 389 -61.76 4.73 -26.42
CA GLY A 389 -62.36 3.67 -27.20
C GLY A 389 -63.22 2.72 -26.36
N LEU A 390 -62.71 2.28 -25.23
CA LEU A 390 -63.43 1.46 -24.26
C LEU A 390 -64.63 2.20 -23.67
N LEU A 391 -64.50 3.49 -23.39
CA LEU A 391 -65.57 4.31 -22.86
C LEU A 391 -66.69 4.49 -23.90
N ILE A 392 -66.34 4.79 -25.17
CA ILE A 392 -67.28 4.89 -26.27
C ILE A 392 -68.02 3.51 -26.52
N TRP A 393 -67.24 2.44 -26.52
CA TRP A 393 -67.76 1.09 -26.62
C TRP A 393 -68.76 0.78 -25.50
N PHE A 394 -68.42 1.13 -24.27
CA PHE A 394 -69.32 0.94 -23.13
C PHE A 394 -70.59 1.77 -23.21
N VAL A 395 -70.49 3.05 -23.70
CA VAL A 395 -71.62 3.93 -23.91
C VAL A 395 -72.50 3.37 -25.01
N ILE A 396 -71.95 2.96 -26.18
CA ILE A 396 -72.69 2.34 -27.27
C ILE A 396 -73.42 1.06 -26.82
N ARG A 397 -72.72 0.21 -26.08
CA ARG A 397 -73.26 -1.03 -25.50
C ARG A 397 -74.46 -0.76 -24.58
N LYS A 398 -74.32 0.30 -23.74
CA LYS A 398 -75.40 0.73 -22.83
C LYS A 398 -76.57 1.31 -23.54
N VAL A 399 -76.37 2.06 -24.67
CA VAL A 399 -77.41 2.67 -25.49
C VAL A 399 -78.09 1.59 -26.33
N THR A 400 -77.36 0.64 -26.91
CA THR A 400 -77.98 -0.48 -27.69
C THR A 400 -78.79 -1.43 -26.81
N ALA A 401 -78.29 -1.70 -25.56
CA ALA A 401 -79.05 -2.50 -24.59
C ALA A 401 -80.35 -1.81 -24.17
N LYS A 402 -80.40 -0.46 -24.13
CA LYS A 402 -81.68 0.28 -23.90
C LYS A 402 -82.66 0.23 -25.10
N LYS A 403 -82.16 0.16 -26.34
CA LYS A 403 -82.98 0.05 -27.52
C LYS A 403 -83.66 -1.32 -27.73
N GLN A 404 -83.15 -2.40 -27.19
CA GLN A 404 -83.72 -3.74 -27.25
C GLN A 404 -84.78 -4.01 -26.16
N ALA A 405 -85.07 -3.04 -25.29
CA ALA A 405 -86.08 -3.16 -24.24
C ALA A 405 -87.36 -2.41 -24.50
N GLN A 406 -87.71 -2.13 -25.77
CA GLN A 406 -89.07 -1.66 -26.14
C GLN A 406 -89.93 -2.84 -26.63
N PRO A 407 -91.01 -3.17 -25.97
CA PRO A 407 -91.91 -4.25 -26.45
C PRO A 407 -92.72 -3.81 -27.68
N GLU A 408 -92.75 -4.65 -28.68
CA GLU A 408 -93.66 -4.55 -29.81
C GLU A 408 -95.14 -4.64 -29.36
N MET A 409 -95.85 -3.55 -29.59
CA MET A 409 -97.30 -3.50 -29.38
C MET A 409 -97.96 -4.11 -30.58
N GLN A 410 -98.46 -5.29 -30.44
CA GLN A 410 -99.36 -5.96 -31.48
C GLN A 410 -100.61 -5.14 -31.71
N LEU A 411 -100.76 -4.63 -32.89
CA LEU A 411 -102.05 -4.14 -33.39
C LEU A 411 -102.71 -5.26 -34.22
N ARG A 412 -103.74 -5.82 -33.65
CA ARG A 412 -104.75 -6.71 -34.30
C ARG A 412 -105.67 -5.83 -35.18
N ALA A 413 -105.81 -6.11 -36.40
CA ALA A 413 -106.89 -5.56 -37.24
C ALA A 413 -107.95 -6.62 -37.48
N PRO A 414 -109.26 -6.26 -37.50
CA PRO A 414 -110.32 -7.18 -37.69
C PRO A 414 -110.81 -7.22 -39.17
N LYS A 415 -111.32 -8.40 -39.51
CA LYS A 415 -112.04 -8.83 -40.70
C LYS A 415 -111.32 -8.95 -42.02
#